data_99d960dfff1595ee0df8994bf0fd1116
#
_entry.id   99d960dfff1595ee0df8994bf0fd1116
#
_cell.length_a   1.000
_cell.length_b   1.000
_cell.length_c   1.000
_cell.angle_alpha   90.00
_cell.angle_beta   90.00
_cell.angle_gamma   90.00
#
_symmetry.space_group_name_H-M   'P 1'
#
loop_
_entity.id
_entity.type
_entity.pdbx_description
1 polymer ?
#
loop_
_entity_poly.entity_id
_entity_poly.type
_entity_poly.pdbx_seq_one_letter_code
_entity_poly.pdbx_strand_id
1 'polypeptide(L)'
;MLLELDALFLNQDRHLNNIALLHTDFGCKPCPIFDCGASFLLDFNLYRPDIETRAFLSKAQCLPFKSSFTRTVHTAQSLYGKQLEVDFARSDIEPLLGAYLDYYPKQFCYLLKERVLTVLLAQKKKLF
;
A
#
# COMPACT_ATOMS: atom_id res chain seq x y z
N MET A 1 -12.76 1.26 2.25
CA MET A 1 -11.60 0.98 3.13
C MET A 1 -10.53 0.15 2.44
N LEU A 2 -10.75 -1.11 1.98
CA LEU A 2 -9.70 -1.95 1.37
C LEU A 2 -8.97 -1.25 0.21
N LEU A 3 -9.70 -0.68 -0.74
CA LEU A 3 -9.09 0.01 -1.89
C LEU A 3 -8.33 1.28 -1.48
N GLU A 4 -8.72 1.94 -0.41
CA GLU A 4 -8.00 3.10 0.13
C GLU A 4 -6.68 2.67 0.79
N LEU A 5 -6.67 1.55 1.54
CA LEU A 5 -5.45 0.98 2.09
C LEU A 5 -4.50 0.50 0.98
N ASP A 6 -5.02 -0.20 -0.02
CA ASP A 6 -4.20 -0.64 -1.15
C ASP A 6 -3.61 0.55 -1.91
N ALA A 7 -4.34 1.65 -2.03
CA ALA A 7 -3.83 2.87 -2.64
C ALA A 7 -2.79 3.58 -1.76
N LEU A 8 -2.96 3.58 -0.44
CA LEU A 8 -1.99 4.14 0.50
C LEU A 8 -0.65 3.38 0.45
N PHE A 9 -0.73 2.06 0.34
CA PHE A 9 0.44 1.16 0.29
C PHE A 9 0.96 0.93 -1.14
N LEU A 10 0.24 1.39 -2.17
CA LEU A 10 0.46 1.01 -3.57
C LEU A 10 0.49 -0.52 -3.76
N ASN A 11 -0.44 -1.23 -3.13
CA ASN A 11 -0.60 -2.67 -3.34
C ASN A 11 -1.22 -2.92 -4.71
N GLN A 12 -0.40 -3.33 -5.66
CA GLN A 12 -0.79 -3.42 -7.07
C GLN A 12 -1.60 -4.66 -7.41
N ASP A 13 -1.55 -5.70 -6.57
CA ASP A 13 -2.09 -7.02 -6.90
C ASP A 13 -3.25 -7.47 -5.99
N ARG A 14 -4.18 -6.58 -5.68
CA ARG A 14 -5.41 -6.93 -4.94
C ARG A 14 -6.44 -7.60 -5.85
N HIS A 15 -6.20 -8.83 -6.26
CA HIS A 15 -7.18 -9.63 -6.99
C HIS A 15 -8.17 -10.36 -6.05
N LEU A 16 -9.20 -10.99 -6.61
CA LEU A 16 -10.28 -11.59 -5.82
C LEU A 16 -9.81 -12.71 -4.88
N ASN A 17 -8.75 -13.45 -5.22
CA ASN A 17 -8.21 -14.48 -4.33
C ASN A 17 -7.52 -13.91 -3.07
N ASN A 18 -7.25 -12.60 -3.06
CA ASN A 18 -6.67 -11.88 -1.92
C ASN A 18 -7.76 -11.16 -1.08
N ILE A 19 -9.03 -11.54 -1.28
CA ILE A 19 -10.18 -11.07 -0.52
C ILE A 19 -10.95 -12.29 -0.03
N ALA A 20 -11.19 -12.39 1.27
CA ALA A 20 -11.91 -13.51 1.86
C ALA A 20 -12.97 -13.04 2.85
N LEU A 21 -13.97 -13.89 3.05
CA LEU A 21 -14.97 -13.74 4.07
C LEU A 21 -14.85 -14.89 5.07
N LEU A 22 -14.90 -14.57 6.34
CA LEU A 22 -15.01 -15.55 7.41
C LEU A 22 -16.48 -15.88 7.64
N HIS A 23 -16.83 -17.15 7.52
CA HIS A 23 -18.14 -17.64 7.87
C HIS A 23 -18.17 -17.93 9.39
N THR A 24 -19.13 -17.36 10.09
CA THR A 24 -19.31 -17.54 11.53
C THR A 24 -20.77 -17.89 11.83
N ASP A 25 -21.06 -18.37 13.02
CA ASP A 25 -22.43 -18.65 13.48
C ASP A 25 -23.33 -17.41 13.47
N PHE A 26 -22.74 -16.22 13.44
CA PHE A 26 -23.45 -14.92 13.41
C PHE A 26 -23.48 -14.27 12.01
N GLY A 27 -23.09 -15.00 10.97
CA GLY A 27 -23.03 -14.52 9.58
C GLY A 27 -21.61 -14.36 9.03
N CYS A 28 -21.49 -13.68 7.90
CA CYS A 28 -20.21 -13.48 7.24
C CYS A 28 -19.55 -12.18 7.70
N LYS A 29 -18.24 -12.26 7.97
CA LYS A 29 -17.40 -11.08 8.28
C LYS A 29 -16.24 -10.99 7.29
N PRO A 30 -15.78 -9.79 6.95
CA PRO A 30 -14.54 -9.63 6.17
C PRO A 30 -13.37 -10.31 6.89
N CYS A 31 -12.58 -11.07 6.17
CA CYS A 31 -11.31 -11.57 6.66
C CYS A 31 -10.35 -10.40 6.90
N PRO A 32 -9.45 -10.47 7.88
CA PRO A 32 -8.34 -9.53 7.95
C PRO A 32 -7.60 -9.43 6.62
N ILE A 33 -7.09 -8.26 6.31
CA ILE A 33 -6.37 -8.01 5.05
C ILE A 33 -5.09 -8.86 5.04
N PHE A 34 -4.88 -9.58 3.97
CA PHE A 34 -3.71 -10.44 3.75
C PHE A 34 -3.15 -10.23 2.35
N ASP A 35 -2.00 -10.83 2.08
CA ASP A 35 -1.29 -10.77 0.81
C ASP A 35 -1.08 -9.33 0.30
N CYS A 36 -0.26 -8.59 1.02
CA CYS A 36 0.16 -7.24 0.67
C CYS A 36 1.58 -7.21 0.07
N GLY A 37 2.09 -8.34 -0.43
CA GLY A 37 3.45 -8.48 -0.94
C GLY A 37 3.79 -7.59 -2.13
N ALA A 38 2.79 -7.18 -2.91
CA ALA A 38 2.97 -6.26 -4.05
C ALA A 38 2.91 -4.76 -3.66
N SER A 39 3.17 -4.44 -2.38
CA SER A 39 3.10 -3.08 -1.84
C SER A 39 4.44 -2.34 -1.89
N PHE A 40 4.37 -1.02 -1.75
CA PHE A 40 5.52 -0.11 -1.56
C PHE A 40 6.56 -0.12 -2.69
N LEU A 41 6.25 -0.68 -3.85
CA LEU A 41 7.20 -0.81 -4.98
C LEU A 41 8.46 -1.59 -4.59
N LEU A 42 8.31 -2.62 -3.75
CA LEU A 42 9.44 -3.39 -3.20
C LEU A 42 9.89 -4.56 -4.09
N ASP A 43 9.23 -4.82 -5.20
CA ASP A 43 9.76 -5.73 -6.22
C ASP A 43 10.91 -5.05 -6.98
N PHE A 44 12.13 -5.35 -6.60
CA PHE A 44 13.33 -4.73 -7.19
C PHE A 44 13.64 -5.19 -8.61
N ASN A 45 12.98 -6.24 -9.11
CA ASN A 45 13.05 -6.61 -10.51
C ASN A 45 12.24 -5.64 -11.38
N LEU A 46 11.13 -5.14 -10.87
CA LEU A 46 10.28 -4.17 -11.54
C LEU A 46 10.69 -2.72 -11.22
N TYR A 47 11.07 -2.46 -9.97
CA TYR A 47 11.36 -1.13 -9.44
C TYR A 47 12.82 -1.04 -9.01
N ARG A 48 13.69 -0.85 -9.97
CA ARG A 48 15.14 -0.85 -9.79
C ARG A 48 15.58 0.04 -8.62
N PRO A 49 16.52 -0.43 -7.78
CA PRO A 49 16.97 0.29 -6.59
C PRO A 49 17.79 1.55 -6.90
N ASP A 50 18.40 1.64 -8.09
CA ASP A 50 19.19 2.79 -8.56
C ASP A 50 18.34 3.95 -9.11
N ILE A 51 17.02 3.75 -9.23
CA ILE A 51 16.08 4.78 -9.70
C ILE A 51 15.28 5.34 -8.52
N GLU A 52 15.15 6.65 -8.47
CA GLU A 52 14.40 7.33 -7.42
C GLU A 52 12.94 6.83 -7.35
N THR A 53 12.47 6.52 -6.14
CA THR A 53 11.12 5.99 -5.90
C THR A 53 10.02 6.85 -6.52
N ARG A 54 10.19 8.17 -6.49
CA ARG A 54 9.20 9.11 -7.03
C ARG A 54 8.93 8.92 -8.52
N ALA A 55 9.92 8.46 -9.30
CA ALA A 55 9.75 8.17 -10.71
C ALA A 55 8.76 7.02 -10.99
N PHE A 56 8.55 6.16 -10.01
CA PHE A 56 7.64 5.02 -10.12
C PHE A 56 6.21 5.32 -9.62
N LEU A 57 6.02 6.33 -8.76
CA LEU A 57 4.71 6.61 -8.15
C LEU A 57 3.59 6.83 -9.18
N SER A 58 3.89 7.50 -10.29
CA SER A 58 2.92 7.75 -11.35
C SER A 58 2.64 6.54 -12.25
N LYS A 59 3.54 5.57 -12.24
CA LYS A 59 3.45 4.35 -13.06
C LYS A 59 2.74 3.21 -12.34
N ALA A 60 2.67 3.27 -11.01
CA ALA A 60 1.99 2.25 -10.22
C ALA A 60 0.49 2.22 -10.54
N GLN A 61 -0.03 1.03 -10.78
CA GLN A 61 -1.43 0.80 -11.15
C GLN A 61 -2.06 -0.26 -10.27
N CYS A 62 -3.34 -0.13 -10.05
CA CYS A 62 -4.16 -1.19 -9.49
C CYS A 62 -4.45 -2.19 -10.62
N LEU A 63 -3.64 -3.26 -10.70
CA LEU A 63 -3.63 -4.19 -11.83
C LEU A 63 -4.99 -4.86 -12.08
N PRO A 64 -5.72 -5.35 -11.05
CA PRO A 64 -7.02 -5.98 -11.27
C PRO A 64 -8.05 -5.07 -11.95
N PHE A 65 -7.98 -3.76 -11.71
CA PHE A 65 -8.88 -2.78 -12.31
C PHE A 65 -8.30 -2.08 -13.54
N LYS A 66 -7.07 -2.37 -13.91
CA LYS A 66 -6.34 -1.70 -15.02
C LYS A 66 -6.47 -0.17 -14.94
N SER A 67 -6.36 0.37 -13.73
CA SER A 67 -6.64 1.76 -13.40
C SER A 67 -5.57 2.34 -12.48
N SER A 68 -5.43 3.66 -12.48
CA SER A 68 -4.61 4.32 -11.46
C SER A 68 -5.25 4.23 -10.08
N PHE A 69 -4.43 4.17 -9.04
CA PHE A 69 -4.92 4.18 -7.66
C PHE A 69 -5.80 5.40 -7.35
N THR A 70 -5.44 6.57 -7.86
CA THR A 70 -6.25 7.79 -7.70
C THR A 70 -7.67 7.60 -8.22
N ARG A 71 -7.80 7.10 -9.45
CA ARG A 71 -9.13 6.87 -10.05
C ARG A 71 -9.91 5.82 -9.28
N THR A 72 -9.27 4.72 -8.89
CA THR A 72 -9.92 3.65 -8.13
C THR A 72 -10.44 4.15 -6.79
N VAL A 73 -9.63 4.91 -6.04
CA VAL A 73 -10.04 5.50 -4.75
C VAL A 73 -11.17 6.51 -4.91
N HIS A 74 -11.04 7.45 -5.86
CA HIS A 74 -12.11 8.44 -6.08
C HIS A 74 -13.44 7.79 -6.47
N THR A 75 -13.40 6.73 -7.29
CA THR A 75 -14.61 5.98 -7.63
C THR A 75 -15.20 5.30 -6.39
N ALA A 76 -14.38 4.64 -5.58
CA ALA A 76 -14.85 4.00 -4.36
C ALA A 76 -15.42 5.01 -3.35
N GLN A 77 -14.75 6.16 -3.17
CA GLN A 77 -15.20 7.22 -2.28
C GLN A 77 -16.49 7.91 -2.76
N SER A 78 -16.69 8.04 -4.07
CA SER A 78 -17.94 8.59 -4.62
C SER A 78 -19.13 7.67 -4.40
N LEU A 79 -18.92 6.36 -4.34
CA LEU A 79 -19.98 5.37 -4.13
C LEU A 79 -20.28 5.10 -2.66
N TYR A 80 -19.25 5.08 -1.82
CA TYR A 80 -19.33 4.57 -0.44
C TYR A 80 -18.88 5.58 0.62
N GLY A 81 -18.50 6.79 0.24
CA GLY A 81 -17.87 7.76 1.12
C GLY A 81 -16.41 7.40 1.45
N LYS A 82 -15.71 8.34 2.06
CA LYS A 82 -14.35 8.14 2.59
C LYS A 82 -14.42 7.21 3.80
N GLN A 83 -13.67 6.12 3.79
CA GLN A 83 -13.69 5.07 4.81
C GLN A 83 -12.42 5.06 5.66
N LEU A 84 -11.35 5.68 5.18
CA LEU A 84 -10.05 5.69 5.85
C LEU A 84 -9.66 7.14 6.17
N GLU A 85 -9.48 7.42 7.44
CA GLU A 85 -8.83 8.64 7.92
C GLU A 85 -7.34 8.34 8.14
N VAL A 86 -6.50 9.19 7.58
CA VAL A 86 -5.04 8.98 7.57
C VAL A 86 -4.39 10.20 8.21
N ASP A 87 -3.87 10.00 9.42
CA ASP A 87 -3.05 10.99 10.10
C ASP A 87 -1.81 10.34 10.72
N PHE A 88 -0.67 10.54 10.07
CA PHE A 88 0.65 10.11 10.53
C PHE A 88 1.72 11.03 9.94
N ALA A 89 2.84 11.12 10.61
CA ALA A 89 4.05 11.78 10.14
C ALA A 89 5.20 10.77 9.92
N ARG A 90 6.30 11.22 9.38
CA ARG A 90 7.51 10.41 9.21
C ARG A 90 7.98 9.81 10.54
N SER A 91 7.90 10.59 11.63
CA SER A 91 8.27 10.19 12.99
C SER A 91 7.48 8.99 13.52
N ASP A 92 6.27 8.79 13.03
CA ASP A 92 5.40 7.69 13.48
C ASP A 92 5.73 6.38 12.76
N ILE A 93 6.20 6.49 11.51
CA ILE A 93 6.52 5.34 10.66
C ILE A 93 7.91 4.78 10.95
N GLU A 94 8.90 5.67 11.17
CA GLU A 94 10.31 5.26 11.29
C GLU A 94 10.57 4.24 12.41
N PRO A 95 10.02 4.38 13.62
CA PRO A 95 10.21 3.40 14.69
C PRO A 95 9.60 2.03 14.33
N LEU A 96 8.46 2.01 13.65
CA LEU A 96 7.79 0.78 13.20
C LEU A 96 8.65 0.04 12.19
N LEU A 97 9.24 0.75 11.24
CA LEU A 97 10.13 0.14 10.24
C LEU A 97 11.40 -0.41 10.88
N GLY A 98 11.95 0.23 11.90
CA GLY A 98 13.16 -0.20 12.59
C GLY A 98 13.07 -1.65 13.07
N ALA A 99 11.94 -2.02 13.67
CA ALA A 99 11.72 -3.37 14.18
C ALA A 99 11.70 -4.46 13.08
N TYR A 100 11.31 -4.10 11.85
CA TYR A 100 11.25 -5.03 10.70
C TYR A 100 12.54 -5.06 9.89
N LEU A 101 13.26 -3.95 9.83
CA LEU A 101 14.48 -3.83 9.02
C LEU A 101 15.64 -4.67 9.56
N ASP A 102 15.63 -5.04 10.84
CA ASP A 102 16.64 -5.91 11.44
C ASP A 102 16.69 -7.31 10.80
N TYR A 103 15.62 -7.73 10.13
CA TYR A 103 15.57 -9.00 9.40
C TYR A 103 16.16 -8.94 7.98
N TYR A 104 16.53 -7.74 7.51
CA TYR A 104 17.07 -7.54 6.16
C TYR A 104 18.57 -7.26 6.19
N PRO A 105 19.31 -7.61 5.12
CA PRO A 105 20.71 -7.22 5.00
C PRO A 105 20.86 -5.70 5.10
N LYS A 106 21.80 -5.23 5.91
CA LYS A 106 22.00 -3.80 6.24
C LYS A 106 22.10 -2.89 5.02
N GLN A 107 22.67 -3.41 3.92
CA GLN A 107 22.80 -2.67 2.66
C GLN A 107 21.46 -2.29 2.02
N PHE A 108 20.39 -3.02 2.31
CA PHE A 108 19.05 -2.74 1.79
C PHE A 108 18.16 -1.95 2.77
N CYS A 109 18.51 -1.92 4.06
CA CYS A 109 17.66 -1.30 5.08
C CYS A 109 17.36 0.17 4.78
N TYR A 110 18.36 0.94 4.37
CA TYR A 110 18.16 2.35 4.02
C TYR A 110 17.22 2.51 2.83
N LEU A 111 17.44 1.74 1.77
CA LEU A 111 16.61 1.78 0.57
C LEU A 111 15.16 1.39 0.86
N LEU A 112 14.95 0.31 1.60
CA LEU A 112 13.61 -0.15 2.00
C LEU A 112 12.89 0.92 2.82
N LYS A 113 13.58 1.48 3.82
CA LYS A 113 13.05 2.55 4.67
C LYS A 113 12.61 3.76 3.84
N GLU A 114 13.50 4.30 3.01
CA GLU A 114 13.20 5.49 2.21
C GLU A 114 12.10 5.22 1.18
N ARG A 115 12.02 4.01 0.63
CA ARG A 115 10.98 3.64 -0.32
C ARG A 115 9.61 3.59 0.33
N VAL A 116 9.47 2.92 1.46
CA VAL A 116 8.22 2.85 2.22
C VAL A 116 7.77 4.25 2.66
N LEU A 117 8.68 5.05 3.24
CA LEU A 117 8.39 6.42 3.66
C LEU A 117 7.93 7.30 2.48
N THR A 118 8.64 7.23 1.36
CA THR A 118 8.31 8.01 0.17
C THR A 118 6.92 7.65 -0.36
N VAL A 119 6.59 6.36 -0.44
CA VAL A 119 5.27 5.90 -0.88
C VAL A 119 4.18 6.39 0.06
N LEU A 120 4.30 6.11 1.36
CA LEU A 120 3.28 6.47 2.35
C LEU A 120 3.01 7.98 2.40
N LEU A 121 4.06 8.80 2.49
CA LEU A 121 3.90 10.24 2.55
C LEU A 121 3.36 10.85 1.25
N ALA A 122 3.78 10.31 0.11
CA ALA A 122 3.27 10.76 -1.19
C ALA A 122 1.79 10.41 -1.38
N GLN A 123 1.39 9.19 -1.02
CA GLN A 123 0.01 8.73 -1.15
C GLN A 123 -0.91 9.42 -0.12
N LYS A 124 -0.46 9.61 1.14
CA LYS A 124 -1.19 10.43 2.12
C LYS A 124 -1.51 11.80 1.55
N LYS A 125 -0.51 12.52 1.06
CA LYS A 125 -0.68 13.87 0.50
C LYS A 125 -1.61 13.90 -0.72
N LYS A 126 -1.60 12.83 -1.53
CA LYS A 126 -2.31 12.78 -2.82
C LYS A 126 -3.78 12.40 -2.68
N LEU A 127 -4.11 11.51 -1.73
CA LEU A 127 -5.40 10.82 -1.67
C LEU A 127 -6.22 11.14 -0.42
N PHE A 128 -5.57 11.62 0.62
CA PHE A 128 -6.15 11.83 1.95
C PHE A 128 -5.91 13.24 2.48
#